data_599317b20b3190f7757acd9e2820e3b6
#
_entry.id   599317b20b3190f7757acd9e2820e3b6
#
_cell.length_a   1.000
_cell.length_b   1.000
_cell.length_c   1.000
_cell.angle_alpha   90.00
_cell.angle_beta   90.00
_cell.angle_gamma   90.00
#
_symmetry.space_group_name_H-M   'P 1'
#
loop_
_entity.id
_entity.type
_entity.pdbx_description
1 polymer ?
#
loop_
_entity_poly.entity_id
_entity_poly.type
_entity_poly.pdbx_seq_one_letter_code
_entity_poly.pdbx_strand_id
1 'polypeptide(L)'
;MTGVQTCALPICYSRDRNLWHISHEGLELEDPANEPNYDHLLVLGVTPEKAPEEGEYVTMTFEKGVPKSVNGKEMKVSDIIRELNRLGGKHGIGIVDIVENRVVGMKSRGVYETPGGTILYEAHQQLEELILDRDTYAVKKDMGNKLAQIVYEGKWFTPLREAVQAFIESTQKYVTGEVKFKLYKGNIIKAGTTSPYSLYNESIASFTTGDLYDHHDAEGFINLFGLSTKVRAMKMQELGGPDRKSVV
;
A
#
# COMPACT_ATOMS: atom_id res chain seq x y z
N MET A 1 32.86 28.16 -5.70
CA MET A 1 31.50 28.59 -6.03
C MET A 1 31.12 27.90 -7.32
N THR A 2 30.46 26.76 -7.23
CA THR A 2 29.84 26.08 -8.37
C THR A 2 28.52 26.78 -8.66
N GLY A 3 28.48 27.59 -9.73
CA GLY A 3 27.26 28.23 -10.17
C GLY A 3 26.23 27.17 -10.57
N VAL A 4 25.18 27.04 -9.79
CA VAL A 4 23.95 26.36 -10.25
C VAL A 4 23.40 27.26 -11.34
N GLN A 5 23.55 26.82 -12.58
CA GLN A 5 22.91 27.46 -13.73
C GLN A 5 21.40 27.19 -13.57
N THR A 6 20.69 28.15 -12.97
CA THR A 6 19.23 28.18 -13.05
C THR A 6 18.87 28.45 -14.50
N CYS A 7 18.46 27.44 -15.24
CA CYS A 7 17.79 27.61 -16.52
C CYS A 7 16.58 28.50 -16.29
N ALA A 8 16.58 29.67 -16.90
CA ALA A 8 15.44 30.57 -16.94
C ALA A 8 14.34 29.88 -17.80
N LEU A 9 13.36 29.28 -17.16
CA LEU A 9 12.27 28.44 -17.62
C LEU A 9 12.68 26.98 -17.86
N PRO A 10 12.11 26.03 -17.11
CA PRO A 10 12.29 24.61 -17.38
C PRO A 10 11.65 24.29 -18.76
N ILE A 11 12.50 23.92 -19.73
CA ILE A 11 12.05 23.43 -21.05
C ILE A 11 11.81 21.91 -21.04
N CYS A 12 11.97 21.27 -19.90
CA CYS A 12 11.76 19.82 -19.71
C CYS A 12 11.34 19.53 -18.28
N TYR A 13 10.71 18.37 -18.08
CA TYR A 13 10.45 17.87 -16.75
C TYR A 13 11.74 17.60 -15.97
N SER A 14 11.76 17.94 -14.69
CA SER A 14 12.70 17.38 -13.74
C SER A 14 12.34 15.94 -13.46
N ARG A 15 13.31 15.03 -13.58
CA ARG A 15 13.07 13.58 -13.42
C ARG A 15 14.13 12.97 -12.53
N ASP A 16 13.67 12.31 -11.46
CA ASP A 16 14.51 11.48 -10.60
C ASP A 16 14.11 10.01 -10.74
N ARG A 17 15.08 9.15 -11.07
CA ARG A 17 14.84 7.75 -11.35
C ARG A 17 15.72 6.83 -10.51
N ASN A 18 15.10 5.79 -9.96
CA ASN A 18 15.77 4.65 -9.37
C ASN A 18 15.10 3.32 -9.83
N LEU A 19 15.46 2.20 -9.19
CA LEU A 19 14.86 0.90 -9.54
C LEU A 19 13.36 0.83 -9.20
N TRP A 20 12.93 1.56 -8.15
CA TRP A 20 11.58 1.50 -7.62
C TRP A 20 10.60 2.39 -8.37
N HIS A 21 11.01 3.61 -8.70
CA HIS A 21 10.13 4.60 -9.32
C HIS A 21 10.87 5.61 -10.21
N ILE A 22 10.10 6.39 -10.94
CA ILE A 22 10.52 7.65 -11.54
C ILE A 22 9.55 8.75 -11.11
N SER A 23 10.08 9.91 -10.70
CA SER A 23 9.29 11.12 -10.45
C SER A 23 9.40 12.10 -11.61
N HIS A 24 8.34 12.88 -11.81
CA HIS A 24 8.26 13.95 -12.78
C HIS A 24 7.75 15.22 -12.09
N GLU A 25 8.48 16.32 -12.23
CA GLU A 25 8.14 17.64 -11.69
C GLU A 25 8.38 18.71 -12.75
N GLY A 26 7.77 19.90 -12.57
CA GLY A 26 7.98 21.06 -13.43
C GLY A 26 6.96 21.17 -14.59
N LEU A 27 7.16 22.18 -15.43
CA LEU A 27 6.28 22.52 -16.57
C LEU A 27 4.82 22.75 -16.09
N GLU A 28 3.83 22.13 -16.75
CA GLU A 28 2.41 22.25 -16.40
C GLU A 28 2.08 21.71 -15.00
N LEU A 29 2.93 20.88 -14.41
CA LEU A 29 2.74 20.35 -13.05
C LEU A 29 2.95 21.41 -11.96
N GLU A 30 3.59 22.55 -12.27
CA GLU A 30 3.81 23.63 -11.30
C GLU A 30 2.49 24.32 -10.90
N ASP A 31 1.47 24.26 -11.75
CA ASP A 31 0.12 24.70 -11.43
C ASP A 31 -0.79 23.49 -11.18
N PRO A 32 -1.31 23.30 -9.96
CA PRO A 32 -2.19 22.19 -9.64
C PRO A 32 -3.52 22.19 -10.43
N ALA A 33 -3.89 23.30 -11.04
CA ALA A 33 -5.09 23.40 -11.88
C ALA A 33 -4.91 22.78 -13.27
N ASN A 34 -3.67 22.53 -13.69
CA ASN A 34 -3.40 21.95 -15.00
C ASN A 34 -3.48 20.42 -14.99
N GLU A 35 -4.04 19.85 -16.04
CA GLU A 35 -3.97 18.42 -16.30
C GLU A 35 -2.56 18.03 -16.78
N PRO A 36 -1.95 16.93 -16.24
CA PRO A 36 -0.66 16.45 -16.70
C PRO A 36 -0.74 15.95 -18.16
N ASN A 37 0.26 16.29 -18.95
CA ASN A 37 0.39 15.71 -20.28
C ASN A 37 1.05 14.32 -20.21
N TYR A 38 0.26 13.30 -19.84
CA TYR A 38 0.74 11.93 -19.64
C TYR A 38 1.44 11.34 -20.86
N ASP A 39 1.13 11.78 -22.10
CA ASP A 39 1.76 11.28 -23.31
C ASP A 39 3.24 11.67 -23.42
N HIS A 40 3.59 12.85 -22.90
CA HIS A 40 4.97 13.31 -22.87
C HIS A 40 5.67 13.00 -21.54
N LEU A 41 4.89 12.75 -20.50
CA LEU A 41 5.38 12.60 -19.14
C LEU A 41 5.83 11.15 -18.87
N LEU A 42 5.00 10.15 -19.20
CA LEU A 42 5.23 8.76 -18.83
C LEU A 42 6.43 8.15 -19.55
N VAL A 43 7.22 7.38 -18.80
CA VAL A 43 8.46 6.71 -19.26
C VAL A 43 8.44 5.21 -18.98
N LEU A 44 7.82 4.78 -17.89
CA LEU A 44 7.78 3.36 -17.50
C LEU A 44 6.52 2.64 -17.98
N GLY A 45 5.48 3.37 -18.31
CA GLY A 45 4.21 2.78 -18.69
C GLY A 45 3.37 3.63 -19.62
N VAL A 46 2.11 3.25 -19.71
CA VAL A 46 1.07 3.93 -20.48
C VAL A 46 -0.07 4.31 -19.55
N THR A 47 -0.94 5.24 -19.98
CA THR A 47 -2.18 5.51 -19.23
C THR A 47 -3.13 4.30 -19.29
N PRO A 48 -4.09 4.17 -18.35
CA PRO A 48 -5.09 3.10 -18.37
C PRO A 48 -5.88 3.01 -19.68
N GLU A 49 -6.15 4.15 -20.35
CA GLU A 49 -6.85 4.22 -21.63
C GLU A 49 -6.06 3.57 -22.77
N LYS A 50 -4.73 3.66 -22.71
CA LYS A 50 -3.82 3.09 -23.71
C LYS A 50 -3.36 1.67 -23.40
N ALA A 51 -3.73 1.15 -22.22
CA ALA A 51 -3.42 -0.21 -21.82
C ALA A 51 -4.21 -1.25 -22.64
N PRO A 52 -3.72 -2.50 -22.77
CA PRO A 52 -4.41 -3.56 -23.50
C PRO A 52 -5.84 -3.81 -23.01
N GLU A 53 -6.72 -4.19 -23.94
CA GLU A 53 -8.12 -4.56 -23.64
C GLU A 53 -8.21 -5.85 -22.84
N GLU A 54 -7.21 -6.71 -22.92
CA GLU A 54 -7.15 -7.96 -22.16
C GLU A 54 -6.25 -7.82 -20.93
N GLY A 55 -6.78 -8.25 -19.76
CA GLY A 55 -6.00 -8.30 -18.52
C GLY A 55 -5.02 -9.46 -18.51
N GLU A 56 -3.89 -9.28 -17.82
CA GLU A 56 -2.83 -10.28 -17.69
C GLU A 56 -2.71 -10.77 -16.23
N TYR A 57 -2.64 -12.11 -16.05
CA TYR A 57 -2.44 -12.69 -14.74
C TYR A 57 -0.96 -12.67 -14.35
N VAL A 58 -0.70 -12.34 -13.08
CA VAL A 58 0.63 -12.36 -12.47
C VAL A 58 0.54 -13.13 -11.16
N THR A 59 1.44 -14.09 -10.97
CA THR A 59 1.59 -14.86 -9.75
C THR A 59 2.94 -14.57 -9.13
N MET A 60 2.97 -14.31 -7.81
CA MET A 60 4.19 -14.02 -7.06
C MET A 60 4.28 -14.92 -5.85
N THR A 61 5.48 -15.41 -5.54
CA THR A 61 5.75 -16.13 -4.30
C THR A 61 6.63 -15.33 -3.36
N PHE A 62 6.37 -15.51 -2.07
CA PHE A 62 7.10 -14.85 -0.98
C PHE A 62 7.60 -15.89 0.02
N GLU A 63 8.76 -15.63 0.60
CA GLU A 63 9.28 -16.36 1.75
C GLU A 63 9.75 -15.38 2.80
N LYS A 64 9.16 -15.44 3.99
CA LYS A 64 9.47 -14.53 5.13
C LYS A 64 9.42 -13.05 4.72
N GLY A 65 8.39 -12.65 3.98
CA GLY A 65 8.18 -11.30 3.49
C GLY A 65 9.03 -10.91 2.26
N VAL A 66 9.94 -11.77 1.81
CA VAL A 66 10.83 -11.48 0.67
C VAL A 66 10.27 -12.12 -0.60
N PRO A 67 10.06 -11.36 -1.70
CA PRO A 67 9.60 -11.92 -2.96
C PRO A 67 10.67 -12.84 -3.57
N LYS A 68 10.26 -14.00 -4.11
CA LYS A 68 11.14 -15.05 -4.66
C LYS A 68 10.94 -15.27 -6.14
N SER A 69 9.69 -15.23 -6.62
CA SER A 69 9.41 -15.53 -8.03
C SER A 69 8.29 -14.65 -8.61
N VAL A 70 8.28 -14.56 -9.93
CA VAL A 70 7.16 -14.02 -10.73
C VAL A 70 6.82 -15.05 -11.80
N ASN A 71 5.54 -15.43 -11.90
CA ASN A 71 5.02 -16.41 -12.86
C ASN A 71 5.82 -17.73 -12.87
N GLY A 72 6.16 -18.23 -11.66
CA GLY A 72 6.91 -19.48 -11.45
C GLY A 72 8.40 -19.40 -11.72
N LYS A 73 8.93 -18.24 -12.14
CA LYS A 73 10.36 -18.04 -12.37
C LYS A 73 11.01 -17.39 -11.16
N GLU A 74 11.92 -18.11 -10.49
CA GLU A 74 12.75 -17.56 -9.43
C GLU A 74 13.75 -16.54 -10.00
N MET A 75 13.93 -15.43 -9.28
CA MET A 75 14.85 -14.38 -9.67
C MET A 75 15.24 -13.51 -8.47
N LYS A 76 16.29 -12.70 -8.66
CA LYS A 76 16.71 -11.73 -7.65
C LYS A 76 15.63 -10.66 -7.48
N VAL A 77 15.50 -10.10 -6.27
CA VAL A 77 14.50 -9.04 -5.97
C VAL A 77 14.58 -7.88 -6.97
N SER A 78 15.77 -7.46 -7.37
CA SER A 78 15.95 -6.41 -8.38
C SER A 78 15.36 -6.77 -9.74
N ASP A 79 15.42 -8.04 -10.14
CA ASP A 79 14.88 -8.53 -11.41
C ASP A 79 13.37 -8.72 -11.32
N ILE A 80 12.86 -9.12 -10.14
CA ILE A 80 11.42 -9.11 -9.83
C ILE A 80 10.85 -7.71 -10.04
N ILE A 81 11.48 -6.67 -9.47
CA ILE A 81 11.01 -5.28 -9.61
C ILE A 81 11.03 -4.85 -11.09
N ARG A 82 12.09 -5.19 -11.86
CA ARG A 82 12.14 -4.87 -13.30
C ARG A 82 11.03 -5.55 -14.08
N GLU A 83 10.79 -6.83 -13.82
CA GLU A 83 9.72 -7.58 -14.50
C GLU A 83 8.34 -7.04 -14.13
N LEU A 84 8.10 -6.71 -12.85
CA LEU A 84 6.85 -6.10 -12.42
C LEU A 84 6.69 -4.67 -12.97
N ASN A 85 7.78 -3.90 -13.12
CA ASN A 85 7.74 -2.60 -13.81
C ASN A 85 7.30 -2.77 -15.28
N ARG A 86 7.81 -3.78 -15.98
CA ARG A 86 7.42 -4.08 -17.36
C ARG A 86 5.93 -4.48 -17.47
N LEU A 87 5.49 -5.38 -16.60
CA LEU A 87 4.09 -5.86 -16.57
C LEU A 87 3.13 -4.75 -16.15
N GLY A 88 3.44 -4.06 -15.03
CA GLY A 88 2.60 -2.99 -14.51
C GLY A 88 2.54 -1.79 -15.45
N GLY A 89 3.67 -1.39 -16.03
CA GLY A 89 3.72 -0.29 -17.01
C GLY A 89 2.88 -0.58 -18.25
N LYS A 90 2.91 -1.82 -18.78
CA LYS A 90 2.06 -2.28 -19.87
C LYS A 90 0.57 -2.08 -19.59
N HIS A 91 0.15 -2.27 -18.34
CA HIS A 91 -1.24 -2.20 -17.92
C HIS A 91 -1.63 -0.88 -17.24
N GLY A 92 -0.78 0.15 -17.30
CA GLY A 92 -1.08 1.47 -16.71
C GLY A 92 -1.13 1.50 -15.19
N ILE A 93 -0.41 0.57 -14.53
CA ILE A 93 -0.37 0.48 -13.07
C ILE A 93 0.62 1.46 -12.47
N GLY A 94 0.29 2.04 -11.31
CA GLY A 94 1.24 2.76 -10.46
C GLY A 94 1.54 4.18 -10.90
N ILE A 95 0.61 4.85 -11.58
CA ILE A 95 0.68 6.28 -11.89
C ILE A 95 -0.01 7.03 -10.75
N VAL A 96 0.70 7.95 -10.11
CA VAL A 96 0.18 8.75 -8.98
C VAL A 96 0.54 10.21 -9.18
N ASP A 97 -0.46 11.09 -9.22
CA ASP A 97 -0.32 12.55 -9.21
C ASP A 97 -0.64 13.06 -7.79
N ILE A 98 0.33 13.64 -7.12
CA ILE A 98 0.19 14.09 -5.73
C ILE A 98 0.73 15.49 -5.51
N VAL A 99 0.07 16.21 -4.60
CA VAL A 99 0.62 17.41 -3.96
C VAL A 99 1.13 17.03 -2.58
N GLU A 100 2.44 16.95 -2.44
CA GLU A 100 3.11 16.52 -1.22
C GLU A 100 3.57 17.69 -0.33
N ASN A 101 3.87 17.38 0.92
CA ASN A 101 4.52 18.32 1.85
C ASN A 101 6.01 17.97 1.94
N ARG A 102 6.87 18.87 1.48
CA ARG A 102 8.31 18.71 1.67
C ARG A 102 8.71 18.93 3.13
N VAL A 103 9.79 18.27 3.58
CA VAL A 103 10.32 18.43 4.95
C VAL A 103 10.60 19.90 5.29
N VAL A 104 10.97 20.71 4.29
CA VAL A 104 11.20 22.15 4.44
C VAL A 104 9.93 23.00 4.51
N GLY A 105 8.75 22.38 4.53
CA GLY A 105 7.45 23.04 4.81
C GLY A 105 6.70 23.56 3.59
N MET A 106 7.27 23.52 2.38
CA MET A 106 6.54 23.88 1.16
C MET A 106 5.81 22.71 0.55
N LYS A 107 4.75 22.98 -0.21
CA LYS A 107 4.09 22.00 -1.05
C LYS A 107 4.80 21.87 -2.40
N SER A 108 4.79 20.69 -2.96
CA SER A 108 5.28 20.40 -4.31
C SER A 108 4.35 19.40 -4.97
N ARG A 109 4.14 19.52 -6.28
CA ARG A 109 3.38 18.55 -7.05
C ARG A 109 4.32 17.72 -7.90
N GLY A 110 4.11 16.41 -7.89
CA GLY A 110 4.84 15.49 -8.76
C GLY A 110 3.94 14.36 -9.25
N VAL A 111 4.25 13.86 -10.43
CA VAL A 111 3.68 12.62 -10.96
C VAL A 111 4.73 11.53 -10.82
N TYR A 112 4.32 10.41 -10.23
CA TYR A 112 5.19 9.26 -9.97
C TYR A 112 4.73 8.07 -10.79
N GLU A 113 5.68 7.35 -11.37
CA GLU A 113 5.46 6.04 -11.96
C GLU A 113 6.14 4.99 -11.10
N THR A 114 5.35 4.11 -10.48
CA THR A 114 5.84 3.05 -9.58
C THR A 114 5.14 1.73 -9.91
N PRO A 115 5.15 1.26 -11.17
CA PRO A 115 4.31 0.13 -11.57
C PRO A 115 4.65 -1.16 -10.82
N GLY A 116 5.90 -1.57 -10.78
CA GLY A 116 6.34 -2.78 -10.10
C GLY A 116 6.25 -2.67 -8.59
N GLY A 117 6.59 -1.50 -8.04
CA GLY A 117 6.47 -1.23 -6.61
C GLY A 117 5.04 -1.31 -6.12
N THR A 118 4.07 -0.79 -6.88
CA THR A 118 2.64 -0.86 -6.55
C THR A 118 2.15 -2.31 -6.54
N ILE A 119 2.48 -3.11 -7.56
CA ILE A 119 2.11 -4.53 -7.61
C ILE A 119 2.71 -5.30 -6.43
N LEU A 120 4.00 -5.06 -6.15
CA LEU A 120 4.70 -5.75 -5.07
C LEU A 120 4.16 -5.38 -3.69
N TYR A 121 3.84 -4.10 -3.47
CA TYR A 121 3.23 -3.62 -2.23
C TYR A 121 1.86 -4.27 -2.00
N GLU A 122 0.98 -4.24 -3.00
CA GLU A 122 -0.35 -4.86 -2.92
C GLU A 122 -0.27 -6.37 -2.66
N ALA A 123 0.66 -7.07 -3.31
CA ALA A 123 0.84 -8.51 -3.11
C ALA A 123 1.33 -8.83 -1.70
N HIS A 124 2.30 -8.09 -1.21
CA HIS A 124 2.83 -8.26 0.13
C HIS A 124 1.76 -7.96 1.19
N GLN A 125 1.02 -6.86 1.02
CA GLN A 125 -0.09 -6.50 1.92
C GLN A 125 -1.17 -7.57 1.94
N GLN A 126 -1.59 -8.10 0.79
CA GLN A 126 -2.60 -9.14 0.71
C GLN A 126 -2.17 -10.44 1.42
N LEU A 127 -0.88 -10.76 1.37
CA LEU A 127 -0.33 -11.90 2.08
C LEU A 127 -0.30 -11.66 3.60
N GLU A 128 0.08 -10.46 4.04
CA GLU A 128 0.04 -10.08 5.45
C GLU A 128 -1.39 -10.10 6.02
N GLU A 129 -2.39 -9.63 5.26
CA GLU A 129 -3.81 -9.66 5.64
C GLU A 129 -4.31 -11.09 5.91
N LEU A 130 -3.74 -12.08 5.21
CA LEU A 130 -4.08 -13.49 5.38
C LEU A 130 -3.43 -14.15 6.60
N ILE A 131 -2.24 -13.66 7.01
CA ILE A 131 -1.34 -14.34 7.95
C ILE A 131 -1.26 -13.66 9.31
N LEU A 132 -1.29 -12.33 9.34
CA LEU A 132 -1.13 -11.58 10.59
C LEU A 132 -2.48 -11.44 11.29
N ASP A 133 -2.47 -11.55 12.62
CA ASP A 133 -3.62 -11.20 13.43
C ASP A 133 -3.91 -9.68 13.35
N ARG A 134 -5.16 -9.32 13.71
CA ARG A 134 -5.65 -7.94 13.61
C ARG A 134 -4.74 -6.91 14.27
N ASP A 135 -4.27 -7.19 15.48
CA ASP A 135 -3.55 -6.21 16.28
C ASP A 135 -2.09 -6.07 15.79
N THR A 136 -1.44 -7.20 15.47
CA THR A 136 -0.11 -7.21 14.84
C THR A 136 -0.12 -6.48 13.50
N TYR A 137 -1.12 -6.75 12.66
CA TYR A 137 -1.24 -6.10 11.35
C TYR A 137 -1.41 -4.57 11.47
N ALA A 138 -2.27 -4.10 12.39
CA ALA A 138 -2.48 -2.68 12.63
C ALA A 138 -1.20 -1.97 13.06
N VAL A 139 -0.51 -2.50 14.09
CA VAL A 139 0.75 -1.91 14.58
C VAL A 139 1.85 -1.98 13.51
N LYS A 140 1.93 -3.08 12.75
CA LYS A 140 2.90 -3.19 11.64
C LYS A 140 2.69 -2.11 10.58
N LYS A 141 1.46 -1.78 10.22
CA LYS A 141 1.17 -0.67 9.28
C LYS A 141 1.64 0.67 9.83
N ASP A 142 1.40 0.96 11.10
CA ASP A 142 1.86 2.19 11.73
C ASP A 142 3.38 2.27 11.77
N MET A 143 4.06 1.17 12.07
CA MET A 143 5.52 1.09 12.04
C MET A 143 6.06 1.21 10.61
N GLY A 144 5.38 0.67 9.60
CA GLY A 144 5.71 0.85 8.19
C GLY A 144 5.65 2.33 7.77
N ASN A 145 4.60 3.04 8.15
CA ASN A 145 4.47 4.49 7.92
C ASN A 145 5.58 5.26 8.65
N LYS A 146 5.91 4.85 9.88
CA LYS A 146 7.01 5.46 10.65
C LYS A 146 8.36 5.23 9.98
N LEU A 147 8.61 4.03 9.44
CA LEU A 147 9.82 3.73 8.69
C LEU A 147 9.92 4.59 7.42
N ALA A 148 8.83 4.72 6.67
CA ALA A 148 8.77 5.57 5.48
C ALA A 148 9.13 7.03 5.81
N GLN A 149 8.60 7.57 6.91
CA GLN A 149 8.95 8.92 7.38
C GLN A 149 10.44 9.04 7.73
N ILE A 150 10.99 8.06 8.44
CA ILE A 150 12.42 8.03 8.82
C ILE A 150 13.30 8.02 7.57
N VAL A 151 12.94 7.23 6.55
CA VAL A 151 13.66 7.17 5.27
C VAL A 151 13.58 8.50 4.53
N TYR A 152 12.39 9.06 4.41
CA TYR A 152 12.14 10.34 3.74
C TYR A 152 12.93 11.50 4.37
N GLU A 153 13.01 11.53 5.70
CA GLU A 153 13.76 12.55 6.46
C GLU A 153 15.28 12.31 6.50
N GLY A 154 15.80 11.30 5.80
CA GLY A 154 17.23 10.99 5.75
C GLY A 154 17.81 10.42 7.05
N LYS A 155 16.96 9.89 7.95
CA LYS A 155 17.35 9.38 9.28
C LYS A 155 17.69 7.88 9.28
N TRP A 156 18.31 7.39 8.19
CA TRP A 156 18.62 5.97 8.00
C TRP A 156 19.55 5.40 9.08
N PHE A 157 20.55 6.17 9.54
CA PHE A 157 21.57 5.73 10.50
C PHE A 157 21.20 6.07 11.96
N THR A 158 19.93 5.93 12.34
CA THR A 158 19.47 6.23 13.70
C THR A 158 19.00 4.98 14.44
N PRO A 159 19.15 4.93 15.78
CA PRO A 159 18.61 3.84 16.61
C PRO A 159 17.09 3.65 16.42
N LEU A 160 16.36 4.74 16.15
CA LEU A 160 14.92 4.67 15.87
C LEU A 160 14.64 3.84 14.61
N ARG A 161 15.41 4.04 13.53
CA ARG A 161 15.27 3.23 12.31
C ARG A 161 15.54 1.76 12.61
N GLU A 162 16.57 1.45 13.37
CA GLU A 162 16.95 0.08 13.74
C GLU A 162 15.83 -0.60 14.54
N ALA A 163 15.28 0.07 15.54
CA ALA A 163 14.20 -0.46 16.37
C ALA A 163 12.92 -0.72 15.56
N VAL A 164 12.51 0.25 14.72
CA VAL A 164 11.32 0.12 13.87
C VAL A 164 11.50 -1.00 12.84
N GLN A 165 12.66 -1.09 12.21
CA GLN A 165 12.97 -2.16 11.26
C GLN A 165 12.96 -3.53 11.94
N ALA A 166 13.57 -3.69 13.11
CA ALA A 166 13.58 -4.95 13.85
C ALA A 166 12.17 -5.41 14.21
N PHE A 167 11.29 -4.48 14.59
CA PHE A 167 9.88 -4.78 14.81
C PHE A 167 9.22 -5.31 13.52
N ILE A 168 9.37 -4.58 12.40
CA ILE A 168 8.79 -4.99 11.11
C ILE A 168 9.31 -6.37 10.71
N GLU A 169 10.63 -6.59 10.74
CA GLU A 169 11.25 -7.87 10.38
C GLU A 169 10.74 -9.03 11.23
N SER A 170 10.50 -8.81 12.53
CA SER A 170 9.96 -9.84 13.41
C SER A 170 8.57 -10.32 12.99
N THR A 171 7.74 -9.43 12.42
CA THR A 171 6.39 -9.77 11.92
C THR A 171 6.42 -10.58 10.63
N GLN A 172 7.54 -10.55 9.88
CA GLN A 172 7.66 -11.19 8.57
C GLN A 172 7.99 -12.68 8.63
N LYS A 173 8.30 -13.21 9.79
CA LYS A 173 8.76 -14.61 9.97
C LYS A 173 7.87 -15.66 9.29
N TYR A 174 6.56 -15.44 9.27
CA TYR A 174 5.57 -16.35 8.72
C TYR A 174 4.93 -15.84 7.42
N VAL A 175 5.30 -14.65 6.93
CA VAL A 175 4.75 -14.07 5.70
C VAL A 175 5.35 -14.79 4.49
N THR A 176 4.79 -15.98 4.24
CA THR A 176 5.24 -16.93 3.20
C THR A 176 4.02 -17.46 2.47
N GLY A 177 4.04 -17.42 1.15
CA GLY A 177 2.92 -17.89 0.35
C GLY A 177 2.95 -17.40 -1.09
N GLU A 178 1.84 -17.58 -1.77
CA GLU A 178 1.63 -17.19 -3.16
C GLU A 178 0.46 -16.21 -3.28
N VAL A 179 0.64 -15.18 -4.10
CA VAL A 179 -0.38 -14.19 -4.44
C VAL A 179 -0.56 -14.15 -5.95
N LYS A 180 -1.80 -14.15 -6.41
CA LYS A 180 -2.19 -14.04 -7.81
C LYS A 180 -3.05 -12.80 -8.03
N PHE A 181 -2.69 -12.02 -9.02
CA PHE A 181 -3.43 -10.85 -9.49
C PHE A 181 -3.79 -10.96 -10.98
N LYS A 182 -4.80 -10.20 -11.38
CA LYS A 182 -5.05 -9.83 -12.76
C LYS A 182 -4.80 -8.34 -12.91
N LEU A 183 -3.84 -7.95 -13.75
CA LEU A 183 -3.54 -6.57 -14.08
C LEU A 183 -4.42 -6.13 -15.23
N TYR A 184 -5.14 -5.02 -15.08
CA TYR A 184 -6.08 -4.57 -16.10
C TYR A 184 -6.34 -3.06 -15.99
N LYS A 185 -5.94 -2.30 -17.01
CA LYS A 185 -6.26 -0.88 -17.17
C LYS A 185 -6.14 -0.07 -15.88
N GLY A 186 -4.94 0.01 -15.32
CA GLY A 186 -4.63 0.73 -14.08
C GLY A 186 -5.02 0.03 -12.79
N ASN A 187 -5.71 -1.12 -12.86
CA ASN A 187 -6.20 -1.83 -11.69
C ASN A 187 -5.43 -3.12 -11.42
N ILE A 188 -5.26 -3.42 -10.13
CA ILE A 188 -4.75 -4.68 -9.62
C ILE A 188 -5.94 -5.44 -9.02
N ILE A 189 -6.42 -6.46 -9.72
CA ILE A 189 -7.59 -7.24 -9.34
C ILE A 189 -7.11 -8.50 -8.60
N LYS A 190 -7.56 -8.69 -7.36
CA LYS A 190 -7.21 -9.86 -6.55
C LYS A 190 -7.77 -11.14 -7.21
N ALA A 191 -6.93 -12.15 -7.39
CA ALA A 191 -7.28 -13.40 -8.06
C ALA A 191 -6.97 -14.66 -7.21
N GLY A 192 -6.43 -14.48 -6.01
CA GLY A 192 -6.19 -15.54 -5.04
C GLY A 192 -4.94 -15.32 -4.22
N THR A 193 -4.95 -15.87 -3.00
CA THR A 193 -3.80 -15.87 -2.09
C THR A 193 -3.78 -17.17 -1.31
N THR A 194 -2.62 -17.80 -1.19
CA THR A 194 -2.44 -19.03 -0.42
C THR A 194 -1.21 -18.92 0.49
N SER A 195 -1.33 -19.49 1.68
CA SER A 195 -0.23 -19.57 2.64
C SER A 195 -0.40 -20.78 3.55
N PRO A 196 0.70 -21.48 3.89
CA PRO A 196 0.66 -22.51 4.93
C PRO A 196 0.42 -21.92 6.34
N TYR A 197 0.57 -20.61 6.49
CA TYR A 197 0.37 -19.88 7.77
C TYR A 197 -0.92 -19.07 7.78
N SER A 198 -1.85 -19.35 6.86
CA SER A 198 -3.15 -18.66 6.79
C SER A 198 -3.91 -18.75 8.11
N LEU A 199 -4.38 -17.61 8.60
CA LEU A 199 -5.33 -17.54 9.71
C LEU A 199 -6.80 -17.65 9.24
N TYR A 200 -7.03 -17.63 7.91
CA TYR A 200 -8.35 -17.86 7.37
C TYR A 200 -8.70 -19.34 7.48
N ASN A 201 -9.70 -19.64 8.29
CA ASN A 201 -10.21 -20.99 8.48
C ASN A 201 -11.63 -21.05 7.90
N GLU A 202 -11.79 -21.78 6.81
CA GLU A 202 -13.06 -21.88 6.08
C GLU A 202 -14.19 -22.42 6.97
N SER A 203 -13.91 -23.39 7.86
CA SER A 203 -14.91 -23.96 8.74
C SER A 203 -15.39 -22.99 9.86
N ILE A 204 -14.58 -21.97 10.21
CA ILE A 204 -14.98 -20.91 11.13
C ILE A 204 -15.66 -19.76 10.37
N ALA A 205 -15.14 -19.41 9.20
CA ALA A 205 -15.63 -18.29 8.39
C ALA A 205 -16.89 -18.63 7.57
N SER A 206 -17.25 -19.91 7.46
CA SER A 206 -18.41 -20.36 6.69
C SER A 206 -19.71 -19.98 7.36
N PHE A 207 -20.61 -19.34 6.61
CA PHE A 207 -22.00 -19.09 7.05
C PHE A 207 -22.88 -20.35 7.02
N THR A 208 -22.38 -21.49 6.50
CA THR A 208 -23.17 -22.73 6.29
C THR A 208 -22.84 -23.84 7.27
N THR A 209 -21.69 -23.79 7.98
CA THR A 209 -21.20 -24.88 8.84
C THR A 209 -20.73 -24.38 10.22
N GLY A 210 -21.46 -23.46 10.83
CA GLY A 210 -21.08 -22.67 12.01
C GLY A 210 -20.92 -23.40 13.34
N ASP A 211 -20.39 -24.62 13.39
CA ASP A 211 -20.32 -25.41 14.63
C ASP A 211 -19.01 -25.27 15.43
N LEU A 212 -18.02 -24.47 14.96
CA LEU A 212 -16.72 -24.38 15.61
C LEU A 212 -16.65 -23.35 16.76
N TYR A 213 -17.63 -22.46 16.86
CA TYR A 213 -17.80 -21.59 18.03
C TYR A 213 -19.27 -21.27 18.25
N ASP A 214 -19.66 -20.99 19.52
CA ASP A 214 -21.03 -20.64 19.86
C ASP A 214 -21.29 -19.16 19.44
N HIS A 215 -22.20 -18.95 18.50
CA HIS A 215 -22.60 -17.61 18.06
C HIS A 215 -23.21 -16.76 19.19
N HIS A 216 -23.73 -17.37 20.28
CA HIS A 216 -24.23 -16.66 21.46
C HIS A 216 -23.12 -15.94 22.22
N ASP A 217 -21.85 -16.38 22.09
CA ASP A 217 -20.71 -15.68 22.71
C ASP A 217 -20.54 -14.26 22.17
N ALA A 218 -20.97 -13.99 20.94
CA ALA A 218 -20.94 -12.67 20.36
C ALA A 218 -21.80 -11.66 21.12
N GLU A 219 -22.96 -12.05 21.65
CA GLU A 219 -23.83 -11.20 22.47
C GLU A 219 -23.10 -10.78 23.75
N GLY A 220 -22.54 -11.76 24.47
CA GLY A 220 -21.77 -11.51 25.70
C GLY A 220 -20.58 -10.59 25.44
N PHE A 221 -19.82 -10.85 24.36
CA PHE A 221 -18.70 -10.01 23.96
C PHE A 221 -19.14 -8.57 23.67
N ILE A 222 -20.17 -8.36 22.84
CA ILE A 222 -20.67 -7.03 22.47
C ILE A 222 -21.12 -6.25 23.69
N ASN A 223 -21.85 -6.88 24.62
CA ASN A 223 -22.33 -6.27 25.83
C ASN A 223 -21.18 -5.77 26.74
N LEU A 224 -20.14 -6.57 26.92
CA LEU A 224 -18.98 -6.21 27.74
C LEU A 224 -18.07 -5.21 27.03
N PHE A 225 -17.76 -5.43 25.76
CA PHE A 225 -16.89 -4.56 24.97
C PHE A 225 -17.48 -3.16 24.81
N GLY A 226 -18.81 -3.06 24.64
CA GLY A 226 -19.53 -1.81 24.51
C GLY A 226 -19.84 -1.09 25.82
N LEU A 227 -19.54 -1.70 27.00
CA LEU A 227 -20.02 -1.22 28.29
C LEU A 227 -19.58 0.21 28.63
N SER A 228 -18.31 0.54 28.43
CA SER A 228 -17.80 1.90 28.68
C SER A 228 -18.46 2.95 27.81
N THR A 229 -18.71 2.62 26.53
CA THR A 229 -19.42 3.49 25.59
C THR A 229 -20.88 3.69 26.00
N LYS A 230 -21.54 2.61 26.46
CA LYS A 230 -22.91 2.66 26.99
C LYS A 230 -22.98 3.54 28.23
N VAL A 231 -22.09 3.35 29.22
CA VAL A 231 -22.02 4.17 30.44
C VAL A 231 -21.79 5.64 30.10
N ARG A 232 -20.88 5.93 29.17
CA ARG A 232 -20.66 7.31 28.70
C ARG A 232 -21.93 7.90 28.07
N ALA A 233 -22.64 7.17 27.23
CA ALA A 233 -23.88 7.64 26.62
C ALA A 233 -24.96 7.97 27.66
N MET A 234 -25.14 7.07 28.65
CA MET A 234 -26.08 7.32 29.79
C MET A 234 -25.70 8.60 30.53
N LYS A 235 -24.41 8.79 30.82
CA LYS A 235 -23.93 9.97 31.55
C LYS A 235 -24.16 11.26 30.78
N MET A 236 -23.96 11.24 29.47
CA MET A 236 -24.22 12.38 28.58
C MET A 236 -25.72 12.73 28.55
N GLN A 237 -26.62 11.75 28.58
CA GLN A 237 -28.06 11.98 28.65
C GLN A 237 -28.45 12.64 30.00
N GLU A 238 -27.93 12.14 31.11
CA GLU A 238 -28.15 12.75 32.44
C GLU A 238 -27.73 14.22 32.51
N LEU A 239 -26.67 14.58 31.76
CA LEU A 239 -26.14 15.94 31.70
C LEU A 239 -26.84 16.83 30.65
N GLY A 240 -27.96 16.38 30.05
CA GLY A 240 -28.72 17.15 29.07
C GLY A 240 -28.12 17.14 27.65
N GLY A 241 -27.25 16.18 27.35
CA GLY A 241 -26.73 15.98 25.99
C GLY A 241 -27.80 15.53 25.00
N PRO A 242 -27.56 15.67 23.69
CA PRO A 242 -28.54 15.32 22.66
C PRO A 242 -28.94 13.84 22.75
N ASP A 243 -30.26 13.58 22.71
CA ASP A 243 -30.77 12.21 22.60
C ASP A 243 -30.40 11.62 21.24
N ARG A 244 -29.50 10.64 21.26
CA ARG A 244 -29.02 9.97 20.04
C ARG A 244 -29.97 8.88 19.50
N LYS A 245 -31.19 8.77 20.01
CA LYS A 245 -32.20 7.85 19.45
C LYS A 245 -32.70 8.24 18.06
N SER A 246 -32.32 9.43 17.55
CA SER A 246 -32.75 9.94 16.25
C SER A 246 -31.73 9.83 15.13
N VAL A 247 -30.69 9.00 15.29
CA VAL A 247 -29.67 8.78 14.25
C VAL A 247 -29.64 7.28 13.92
N VAL A 248 -30.70 6.81 13.28
CA VAL A 248 -30.76 5.60 12.46
C VAL A 248 -31.62 5.92 11.26
#